data_dc8ef6c53dc8a4442bd8ce9399a94314
#
_entry.id   dc8ef6c53dc8a4442bd8ce9399a94314
#
_cell.length_a   1.000
_cell.length_b   1.000
_cell.length_c   1.000
_cell.angle_alpha   90.00
_cell.angle_beta   90.00
_cell.angle_gamma   90.00
#
_symmetry.space_group_name_H-M   'P 1'
#
loop_
_entity.id
_entity.type
_entity.pdbx_description
1 polymer ?
#
loop_
_entity_poly.entity_id
_entity_poly.type
_entity_poly.pdbx_seq_one_letter_code
_entity_poly.pdbx_strand_id
1 'polypeptide(L)'
;APTEIYTLSLHDALPIQSDIQEDEFVDLLAASHGINLGFQYLEGARDIRADEIATIDEEFACKVLWLDALVMNVDRTVHNPNMMRSQQQRWVIDHGAALPFQYNWAAVMEESPRRSAYAMHHHIFGDRAKNLERWDKHLAAMVSKPILQSVVSQIPDCFLQPLMPRGTSAKTIERRRQAYAAFLWKRLKSPRPFIG
;
A
#
# COMPACT_ATOMS: atom_id res chain seq x y z
N ALA A 1 0.63 -2.21 -17.52
CA ALA A 1 -0.30 -1.09 -17.62
C ALA A 1 -0.42 -0.46 -16.24
N PRO A 2 -0.54 0.86 -16.11
CA PRO A 2 -0.81 1.45 -14.82
C PRO A 2 -2.16 0.94 -14.31
N THR A 3 -2.23 0.55 -13.05
CA THR A 3 -3.49 0.27 -12.39
C THR A 3 -4.22 1.61 -12.26
N GLU A 4 -5.32 1.77 -12.96
CA GLU A 4 -6.14 2.95 -12.81
C GLU A 4 -6.87 2.85 -11.47
N ILE A 5 -6.63 3.83 -10.62
CA ILE A 5 -7.32 3.98 -9.32
C ILE A 5 -8.44 4.99 -9.54
N TYR A 6 -9.66 4.56 -9.28
CA TYR A 6 -10.84 5.41 -9.38
C TYR A 6 -11.30 5.82 -7.98
N THR A 7 -11.56 7.10 -7.79
CA THR A 7 -12.35 7.58 -6.67
C THR A 7 -13.81 7.61 -7.09
N LEU A 8 -14.63 6.78 -6.46
CA LEU A 8 -16.07 6.71 -6.72
C LEU A 8 -16.80 7.53 -5.66
N SER A 9 -17.71 8.40 -6.11
CA SER A 9 -18.68 9.03 -5.22
C SER A 9 -19.97 8.21 -5.26
N LEU A 10 -20.38 7.67 -4.12
CA LEU A 10 -21.64 6.94 -3.99
C LEU A 10 -22.86 7.87 -3.86
N HIS A 11 -22.70 9.19 -4.02
CA HIS A 11 -23.82 10.11 -4.03
C HIS A 11 -24.84 9.86 -5.15
N ASP A 12 -24.35 9.32 -6.28
CA ASP A 12 -25.16 8.99 -7.46
C ASP A 12 -25.44 7.48 -7.58
N ALA A 13 -25.03 6.68 -6.58
CA ALA A 13 -25.45 5.29 -6.55
C ALA A 13 -26.96 5.26 -6.38
N LEU A 14 -27.66 4.81 -7.41
CA LEU A 14 -29.09 4.51 -7.33
C LEU A 14 -29.32 3.64 -6.11
N PRO A 15 -30.41 3.86 -5.35
CA PRO A 15 -30.76 2.95 -4.28
C PRO A 15 -30.84 1.55 -4.90
N ILE A 16 -29.89 0.71 -4.57
CA ILE A 16 -29.95 -0.70 -4.90
C ILE A 16 -31.14 -1.20 -4.09
N GLN A 17 -32.31 -1.25 -4.73
CA GLN A 17 -33.43 -2.06 -4.23
C GLN A 17 -32.95 -3.51 -4.37
N SER A 18 -32.11 -3.91 -3.44
CA SER A 18 -31.66 -5.29 -3.38
C SER A 18 -32.51 -6.00 -2.35
N ASP A 19 -33.00 -7.16 -2.71
CA ASP A 19 -33.51 -8.18 -1.81
C ASP A 19 -32.41 -8.73 -0.87
N ILE A 20 -31.33 -7.98 -0.65
CA ILE A 20 -30.20 -8.35 0.21
C ILE A 20 -30.62 -8.02 1.64
N GLN A 21 -31.08 -9.05 2.35
CA GLN A 21 -31.50 -9.01 3.76
C GLN A 21 -30.33 -9.24 4.75
N GLU A 22 -29.10 -9.00 4.34
CA GLU A 22 -27.94 -9.08 5.26
C GLU A 22 -27.70 -7.71 5.90
N ASP A 23 -28.05 -7.57 7.16
CA ASP A 23 -27.90 -6.33 7.95
C ASP A 23 -26.47 -5.77 7.84
N GLU A 24 -25.45 -6.62 7.84
CA GLU A 24 -24.05 -6.23 7.68
C GLU A 24 -23.78 -5.50 6.36
N PHE A 25 -24.43 -5.92 5.27
CA PHE A 25 -24.24 -5.27 3.97
C PHE A 25 -24.89 -3.90 3.91
N VAL A 26 -26.05 -3.76 4.54
CA VAL A 26 -26.77 -2.47 4.65
C VAL A 26 -25.95 -1.49 5.48
N ASP A 27 -25.39 -1.94 6.61
CA ASP A 27 -24.53 -1.14 7.47
C ASP A 27 -23.23 -0.72 6.72
N LEU A 28 -22.64 -1.63 5.95
CA LEU A 28 -21.46 -1.34 5.15
C LEU A 28 -21.75 -0.28 4.08
N LEU A 29 -22.88 -0.40 3.37
CA LEU A 29 -23.32 0.60 2.39
C LEU A 29 -23.55 1.97 3.04
N ALA A 30 -24.22 2.00 4.20
CA ALA A 30 -24.47 3.24 4.94
C ALA A 30 -23.14 3.87 5.41
N ALA A 31 -22.17 3.06 5.84
CA ALA A 31 -20.85 3.51 6.25
C ALA A 31 -19.97 3.97 5.07
N SER A 32 -20.28 3.50 3.86
CA SER A 32 -19.52 3.79 2.63
C SER A 32 -19.99 5.08 1.93
N HIS A 33 -20.76 5.91 2.60
CA HIS A 33 -21.25 7.16 2.01
C HIS A 33 -20.10 8.14 1.74
N GLY A 34 -20.05 8.70 0.52
CA GLY A 34 -19.03 9.68 0.11
C GLY A 34 -18.00 9.13 -0.88
N ILE A 35 -16.75 9.56 -0.76
CA ILE A 35 -15.67 9.17 -1.67
C ILE A 35 -15.13 7.80 -1.25
N ASN A 36 -15.09 6.86 -2.19
CA ASN A 36 -14.56 5.53 -2.00
C ASN A 36 -13.40 5.27 -2.97
N LEU A 37 -12.48 4.41 -2.56
CA LEU A 37 -11.41 3.92 -3.40
C LEU A 37 -11.94 2.73 -4.22
N GLY A 38 -11.93 2.87 -5.54
CA GLY A 38 -12.26 1.80 -6.46
C GLY A 38 -11.04 1.27 -7.19
N PHE A 39 -11.03 -0.03 -7.47
CA PHE A 39 -10.03 -0.69 -8.30
C PHE A 39 -10.71 -1.28 -9.53
N GLN A 40 -10.02 -1.24 -10.66
CA GLN A 40 -10.49 -1.90 -11.86
C GLN A 40 -10.66 -3.41 -11.60
N TYR A 41 -11.83 -3.94 -11.94
CA TYR A 41 -12.06 -5.38 -11.90
C TYR A 41 -11.17 -6.10 -12.91
N LEU A 42 -10.49 -7.13 -12.45
CA LEU A 42 -9.62 -7.96 -13.27
C LEU A 42 -10.37 -9.24 -13.65
N GLU A 43 -10.91 -9.26 -14.86
CA GLU A 43 -11.65 -10.41 -15.35
C GLU A 43 -10.78 -11.68 -15.34
N GLY A 44 -11.34 -12.78 -14.82
CA GLY A 44 -10.65 -14.06 -14.69
C GLY A 44 -9.45 -14.05 -13.75
N ALA A 45 -9.33 -13.02 -12.91
CA ALA A 45 -8.31 -13.01 -11.87
C ALA A 45 -8.61 -14.05 -10.80
N ARG A 46 -7.56 -14.66 -10.28
CA ARG A 46 -7.61 -15.61 -9.18
C ARG A 46 -6.39 -15.45 -8.29
N ASP A 47 -6.49 -15.92 -7.08
CA ASP A 47 -5.35 -15.95 -6.17
C ASP A 47 -4.20 -16.75 -6.76
N ILE A 48 -2.98 -16.30 -6.47
CA ILE A 48 -1.78 -17.03 -6.86
C ILE A 48 -1.63 -18.28 -6.00
N ARG A 49 -1.29 -19.40 -6.63
CA ARG A 49 -1.12 -20.68 -5.93
C ARG A 49 0.31 -20.83 -5.41
N ALA A 50 0.48 -21.67 -4.39
CA ALA A 50 1.80 -21.91 -3.78
C ALA A 50 2.84 -22.44 -4.78
N ASP A 51 2.44 -23.32 -5.71
CA ASP A 51 3.30 -23.84 -6.76
C ASP A 51 3.73 -22.75 -7.76
N GLU A 52 2.86 -21.80 -8.05
CA GLU A 52 3.18 -20.66 -8.91
C GLU A 52 4.12 -19.67 -8.22
N ILE A 53 3.96 -19.46 -6.90
CA ILE A 53 4.88 -18.63 -6.10
C ILE A 53 6.30 -19.19 -6.18
N ALA A 54 6.45 -20.51 -6.13
CA ALA A 54 7.75 -21.17 -6.23
C ALA A 54 8.45 -20.92 -7.58
N THR A 55 7.71 -20.60 -8.65
CA THR A 55 8.23 -20.34 -9.99
C THR A 55 8.48 -18.86 -10.29
N ILE A 56 8.15 -17.95 -9.36
CA ILE A 56 8.40 -16.53 -9.55
C ILE A 56 9.90 -16.26 -9.67
N ASP A 57 10.27 -15.48 -10.67
CA ASP A 57 11.66 -15.10 -10.90
C ASP A 57 12.21 -14.18 -9.80
N GLU A 58 13.51 -14.16 -9.64
CA GLU A 58 14.20 -13.39 -8.59
C GLU A 58 13.98 -11.88 -8.77
N GLU A 59 13.96 -11.40 -10.00
CA GLU A 59 13.78 -9.96 -10.26
C GLU A 59 12.44 -9.48 -9.74
N PHE A 60 11.36 -10.18 -10.05
CA PHE A 60 10.03 -9.82 -9.56
C PHE A 60 9.95 -9.95 -8.03
N ALA A 61 10.49 -11.04 -7.46
CA ALA A 61 10.53 -11.24 -6.03
C ALA A 61 11.27 -10.11 -5.29
N CYS A 62 12.43 -9.69 -5.80
CA CYS A 62 13.20 -8.58 -5.25
C CYS A 62 12.46 -7.23 -5.36
N LYS A 63 11.79 -6.97 -6.48
CA LYS A 63 11.00 -5.74 -6.66
C LYS A 63 9.87 -5.64 -5.65
N VAL A 64 9.13 -6.73 -5.44
CA VAL A 64 8.01 -6.78 -4.48
C VAL A 64 8.53 -6.64 -3.05
N LEU A 65 9.53 -7.42 -2.67
CA LEU A 65 10.14 -7.35 -1.33
C LEU A 65 10.70 -5.95 -1.04
N TRP A 66 11.39 -5.35 -2.00
CA TRP A 66 11.95 -4.01 -1.86
C TRP A 66 10.86 -2.94 -1.66
N LEU A 67 9.78 -3.02 -2.45
CA LEU A 67 8.65 -2.11 -2.31
C LEU A 67 7.98 -2.27 -0.96
N ASP A 68 7.66 -3.51 -0.56
CA ASP A 68 7.01 -3.78 0.72
C ASP A 68 7.91 -3.36 1.90
N ALA A 69 9.22 -3.54 1.81
CA ALA A 69 10.17 -3.06 2.81
C ALA A 69 10.23 -1.52 2.86
N LEU A 70 10.16 -0.83 1.71
CA LEU A 70 10.10 0.63 1.66
C LEU A 70 8.85 1.17 2.35
N VAL A 71 7.68 0.61 2.02
CA VAL A 71 6.39 1.05 2.57
C VAL A 71 6.04 0.37 3.90
N MET A 72 6.89 -0.54 4.39
CA MET A 72 6.71 -1.27 5.65
C MET A 72 5.45 -2.16 5.65
N ASN A 73 5.10 -2.77 4.52
CA ASN A 73 3.99 -3.70 4.42
C ASN A 73 4.38 -5.07 5.00
N VAL A 74 3.87 -5.41 6.16
CA VAL A 74 4.22 -6.65 6.90
C VAL A 74 3.30 -7.82 6.62
N ASP A 75 2.24 -7.61 5.83
CA ASP A 75 1.17 -8.59 5.66
C ASP A 75 1.36 -9.55 4.46
N ARG A 76 2.37 -9.32 3.63
CA ARG A 76 2.67 -10.23 2.51
C ARG A 76 3.53 -11.39 2.96
N THR A 77 2.87 -12.43 3.44
CA THR A 77 3.50 -13.62 4.02
C THR A 77 3.20 -14.88 3.21
N VAL A 78 3.79 -16.01 3.61
CA VAL A 78 3.50 -17.31 2.99
C VAL A 78 2.03 -17.70 3.17
N HIS A 79 1.40 -17.30 4.27
CA HIS A 79 -0.01 -17.60 4.56
C HIS A 79 -0.97 -16.59 3.93
N ASN A 80 -0.49 -15.39 3.63
CA ASN A 80 -1.25 -14.33 3.00
C ASN A 80 -0.42 -13.70 1.87
N PRO A 81 -0.37 -14.30 0.69
CA PRO A 81 0.45 -13.83 -0.43
C PRO A 81 0.06 -12.44 -0.94
N ASN A 82 -1.21 -12.05 -0.80
CA ASN A 82 -1.75 -10.80 -1.33
C ASN A 82 -1.33 -10.57 -2.79
N MET A 83 -1.49 -11.61 -3.59
CA MET A 83 -1.13 -11.63 -5.00
C MET A 83 -2.20 -12.36 -5.81
N MET A 84 -2.48 -11.82 -6.98
CA MET A 84 -3.40 -12.43 -7.94
C MET A 84 -2.70 -12.70 -9.27
N ARG A 85 -3.26 -13.62 -10.02
CA ARG A 85 -2.94 -13.86 -11.42
C ARG A 85 -4.17 -13.61 -12.28
N SER A 86 -4.01 -12.76 -13.31
CA SER A 86 -4.99 -12.57 -14.36
C SER A 86 -4.27 -12.74 -15.70
N GLN A 87 -4.76 -13.65 -16.51
CA GLN A 87 -4.10 -14.04 -17.74
C GLN A 87 -2.64 -14.49 -17.49
N GLN A 88 -1.65 -13.79 -18.08
CA GLN A 88 -0.22 -14.04 -17.84
C GLN A 88 0.44 -13.03 -16.89
N GLN A 89 -0.35 -12.09 -16.33
CA GLN A 89 0.16 -11.06 -15.45
C GLN A 89 -0.01 -11.44 -13.99
N ARG A 90 0.96 -11.02 -13.17
CA ARG A 90 0.90 -11.12 -11.72
C ARG A 90 0.56 -9.74 -11.16
N TRP A 91 -0.36 -9.72 -10.23
CA TRP A 91 -0.83 -8.51 -9.56
C TRP A 91 -0.49 -8.61 -8.09
N VAL A 92 0.08 -7.55 -7.58
CA VAL A 92 0.34 -7.39 -6.15
C VAL A 92 -0.80 -6.54 -5.60
N ILE A 93 -1.53 -7.07 -4.63
CA ILE A 93 -2.74 -6.47 -4.10
C ILE A 93 -2.62 -6.27 -2.59
N ASP A 94 -3.62 -5.62 -2.00
CA ASP A 94 -3.79 -5.41 -0.56
C ASP A 94 -2.53 -4.88 0.15
N HIS A 95 -2.32 -3.59 0.03
CA HIS A 95 -1.28 -2.87 0.76
C HIS A 95 -1.84 -2.19 2.03
N GLY A 96 -2.98 -2.67 2.55
CA GLY A 96 -3.65 -2.07 3.72
C GLY A 96 -2.78 -2.06 4.98
N ALA A 97 -1.86 -3.01 5.12
CA ALA A 97 -0.91 -3.06 6.22
C ALA A 97 0.34 -2.18 6.03
N ALA A 98 0.44 -1.47 4.90
CA ALA A 98 1.56 -0.54 4.67
C ALA A 98 1.48 0.69 5.58
N LEU A 99 2.63 1.32 5.81
CA LEU A 99 2.76 2.53 6.61
C LEU A 99 2.16 2.40 8.02
N PRO A 100 2.52 1.37 8.80
CA PRO A 100 1.88 1.07 10.09
C PRO A 100 2.00 2.22 11.09
N PHE A 101 2.97 3.11 10.93
CA PHE A 101 3.14 4.30 11.75
C PHE A 101 1.95 5.28 11.67
N GLN A 102 1.10 5.18 10.65
CA GLN A 102 -0.08 6.03 10.51
C GLN A 102 -1.08 5.87 11.66
N TYR A 103 -1.15 4.69 12.26
CA TYR A 103 -2.04 4.38 13.38
C TYR A 103 -1.51 4.89 14.74
N ASN A 104 -0.23 5.20 14.82
CA ASN A 104 0.40 5.79 16.01
C ASN A 104 1.31 6.97 15.64
N TRP A 105 0.70 7.97 15.02
CA TRP A 105 1.43 9.13 14.51
C TRP A 105 2.15 9.92 15.60
N ALA A 106 1.61 9.95 16.81
CA ALA A 106 2.22 10.65 17.93
C ALA A 106 3.58 10.08 18.33
N ALA A 107 3.83 8.80 18.02
CA ALA A 107 5.11 8.14 18.26
C ALA A 107 6.12 8.32 17.11
N VAL A 108 5.75 8.97 16.01
CA VAL A 108 6.65 9.20 14.88
C VAL A 108 7.63 10.31 15.23
N MET A 109 8.90 9.95 15.34
CA MET A 109 10.01 10.86 15.58
C MET A 109 10.78 11.12 14.29
N GLU A 110 11.67 12.10 14.30
CA GLU A 110 12.48 12.45 13.13
C GLU A 110 13.30 11.26 12.61
N GLU A 111 13.80 10.41 13.51
CA GLU A 111 14.61 9.24 13.16
C GLU A 111 13.80 8.00 12.79
N SER A 112 12.49 8.00 13.02
CA SER A 112 11.64 6.83 12.77
C SER A 112 11.84 6.22 11.38
N PRO A 113 11.92 7.00 10.28
CA PRO A 113 12.17 6.46 8.95
C PRO A 113 13.47 5.67 8.83
N ARG A 114 14.46 5.98 9.67
CA ARG A 114 15.80 5.38 9.64
C ARG A 114 15.97 4.21 10.61
N ARG A 115 15.17 4.18 11.67
CA ARG A 115 15.24 3.15 12.72
C ARG A 115 14.29 1.99 12.47
N SER A 116 13.25 2.18 11.67
CA SER A 116 12.25 1.15 11.41
C SER A 116 12.82 0.07 10.49
N ALA A 117 13.36 -0.96 11.09
CA ALA A 117 13.78 -2.17 10.39
C ALA A 117 12.55 -2.86 9.75
N TYR A 118 12.81 -3.73 8.78
CA TYR A 118 11.81 -4.56 8.15
C TYR A 118 12.18 -6.04 8.32
N ALA A 119 11.27 -6.83 8.86
CA ALA A 119 11.50 -8.25 9.12
C ALA A 119 11.35 -9.08 7.83
N MET A 120 12.35 -9.01 6.96
CA MET A 120 12.32 -9.67 5.64
C MET A 120 12.06 -11.16 5.69
N HIS A 121 12.48 -11.84 6.76
CA HIS A 121 12.30 -13.28 6.92
C HIS A 121 10.83 -13.74 7.04
N HIS A 122 9.92 -12.83 7.38
CA HIS A 122 8.48 -13.11 7.37
C HIS A 122 7.82 -12.88 6.01
N HIS A 123 8.50 -12.17 5.12
CA HIS A 123 7.96 -11.88 3.79
C HIS A 123 7.99 -13.13 2.91
N ILE A 124 6.96 -13.32 2.06
CA ILE A 124 6.84 -14.47 1.17
C ILE A 124 8.07 -14.71 0.28
N PHE A 125 8.83 -13.66 -0.02
CA PHE A 125 10.05 -13.72 -0.81
C PHE A 125 11.34 -13.55 0.00
N GLY A 126 11.24 -13.56 1.35
CA GLY A 126 12.40 -13.30 2.21
C GLY A 126 13.60 -14.20 1.94
N ASP A 127 13.36 -15.51 1.81
CA ASP A 127 14.42 -16.49 1.53
C ASP A 127 14.90 -16.50 0.07
N ARG A 128 14.09 -15.95 -0.84
CA ARG A 128 14.35 -15.99 -2.27
C ARG A 128 15.05 -14.75 -2.81
N ALA A 129 14.85 -13.61 -2.15
CA ALA A 129 15.41 -12.34 -2.57
C ALA A 129 16.83 -12.13 -2.03
N LYS A 130 17.71 -13.12 -2.22
CA LYS A 130 19.08 -13.12 -1.69
C LYS A 130 19.97 -12.02 -2.25
N ASN A 131 19.62 -11.49 -3.41
CA ASN A 131 20.41 -10.46 -4.10
C ASN A 131 19.70 -9.09 -4.09
N LEU A 132 18.91 -8.81 -3.04
CA LEU A 132 18.17 -7.55 -2.94
C LEU A 132 19.09 -6.32 -3.07
N GLU A 133 20.30 -6.38 -2.53
CA GLU A 133 21.30 -5.30 -2.65
C GLU A 133 21.66 -4.97 -4.09
N ARG A 134 21.70 -5.99 -4.97
CA ARG A 134 21.96 -5.80 -6.40
C ARG A 134 20.90 -4.93 -7.06
N TRP A 135 19.65 -5.04 -6.63
CA TRP A 135 18.51 -4.32 -7.18
C TRP A 135 18.29 -2.97 -6.52
N ASP A 136 18.77 -2.81 -5.30
CA ASP A 136 18.50 -1.67 -4.44
C ASP A 136 18.80 -0.32 -5.10
N LYS A 137 19.99 -0.17 -5.65
CA LYS A 137 20.41 1.09 -6.29
C LYS A 137 19.51 1.44 -7.49
N HIS A 138 19.14 0.44 -8.29
CA HIS A 138 18.28 0.63 -9.44
C HIS A 138 16.85 1.00 -9.02
N LEU A 139 16.27 0.24 -8.08
CA LEU A 139 14.91 0.48 -7.59
C LEU A 139 14.79 1.83 -6.89
N ALA A 140 15.79 2.19 -6.07
CA ALA A 140 15.81 3.49 -5.42
C ALA A 140 15.91 4.68 -6.39
N ALA A 141 16.58 4.49 -7.52
CA ALA A 141 16.66 5.52 -8.56
C ALA A 141 15.31 5.77 -9.27
N MET A 142 14.42 4.79 -9.25
CA MET A 142 13.06 4.91 -9.82
C MET A 142 12.11 5.74 -8.93
N VAL A 143 12.45 5.92 -7.65
CA VAL A 143 11.60 6.63 -6.70
C VAL A 143 12.24 7.96 -6.33
N SER A 144 11.70 9.05 -6.85
CA SER A 144 12.16 10.41 -6.55
C SER A 144 11.24 11.12 -5.56
N LYS A 145 11.74 12.20 -4.93
CA LYS A 145 10.91 13.03 -4.04
C LYS A 145 9.66 13.60 -4.75
N PRO A 146 9.76 14.13 -5.98
CA PRO A 146 8.58 14.57 -6.72
C PRO A 146 7.55 13.46 -6.98
N ILE A 147 7.99 12.24 -7.27
CA ILE A 147 7.09 11.09 -7.44
C ILE A 147 6.33 10.83 -6.13
N LEU A 148 7.02 10.77 -4.99
CA LEU A 148 6.38 10.57 -3.70
C LEU A 148 5.38 11.68 -3.37
N GLN A 149 5.74 12.93 -3.67
CA GLN A 149 4.84 14.08 -3.48
C GLN A 149 3.61 13.99 -4.39
N SER A 150 3.80 13.62 -5.65
CA SER A 150 2.70 13.42 -6.60
C SER A 150 1.75 12.30 -6.15
N VAL A 151 2.28 11.19 -5.66
CA VAL A 151 1.46 10.08 -5.17
C VAL A 151 0.62 10.51 -3.96
N VAL A 152 1.23 11.13 -2.95
CA VAL A 152 0.49 11.52 -1.75
C VAL A 152 -0.50 12.65 -2.00
N SER A 153 -0.28 13.50 -3.01
CA SER A 153 -1.22 14.58 -3.37
C SER A 153 -2.55 14.05 -3.91
N GLN A 154 -2.59 12.80 -4.36
CA GLN A 154 -3.81 12.14 -4.84
C GLN A 154 -4.70 11.62 -3.71
N ILE A 155 -4.21 11.58 -2.46
CA ILE A 155 -4.99 11.11 -1.31
C ILE A 155 -6.04 12.17 -0.96
N PRO A 156 -7.35 11.87 -1.06
CA PRO A 156 -8.39 12.80 -0.64
C PRO A 156 -8.32 13.14 0.85
N ASP A 157 -8.70 14.37 1.20
CA ASP A 157 -8.71 14.81 2.60
C ASP A 157 -9.58 13.92 3.49
N CYS A 158 -10.71 13.44 2.97
CA CYS A 158 -11.62 12.56 3.72
C CYS A 158 -10.99 11.22 4.14
N PHE A 159 -9.93 10.77 3.48
CA PHE A 159 -9.21 9.56 3.90
C PHE A 159 -8.20 9.82 5.02
N LEU A 160 -7.74 11.06 5.16
CA LEU A 160 -6.83 11.46 6.24
C LEU A 160 -7.55 11.94 7.50
N GLN A 161 -8.73 12.54 7.33
CA GLN A 161 -9.52 13.12 8.45
C GLN A 161 -9.83 12.13 9.58
N PRO A 162 -10.23 10.86 9.31
CA PRO A 162 -10.50 9.90 10.37
C PRO A 162 -9.28 9.54 11.22
N LEU A 163 -8.08 9.74 10.67
CA LEU A 163 -6.80 9.49 11.34
C LEU A 163 -6.32 10.69 12.18
N MET A 164 -7.13 11.74 12.28
CA MET A 164 -6.75 13.01 12.89
C MET A 164 -7.85 13.49 13.88
N PRO A 165 -7.51 14.38 14.82
CA PRO A 165 -8.50 14.96 15.71
C PRO A 165 -9.63 15.65 14.94
N ARG A 166 -10.86 15.59 15.49
CA ARG A 166 -12.01 16.28 14.89
C ARG A 166 -11.75 17.77 14.77
N GLY A 167 -12.17 18.37 13.66
CA GLY A 167 -11.99 19.80 13.42
C GLY A 167 -10.58 20.19 12.97
N THR A 168 -9.75 19.22 12.59
CA THR A 168 -8.41 19.49 12.04
C THR A 168 -8.52 20.36 10.78
N SER A 169 -7.71 21.44 10.72
CA SER A 169 -7.70 22.36 9.59
C SER A 169 -7.14 21.71 8.31
N ALA A 170 -7.60 22.19 7.16
CA ALA A 170 -7.07 21.75 5.83
C ALA A 170 -5.56 21.89 5.75
N LYS A 171 -4.96 22.95 6.30
CA LYS A 171 -3.51 23.14 6.37
C LYS A 171 -2.81 22.02 7.15
N THR A 172 -3.43 21.53 8.22
CA THR A 172 -2.85 20.43 9.01
C THR A 172 -3.01 19.09 8.30
N ILE A 173 -4.11 18.88 7.57
CA ILE A 173 -4.30 17.70 6.72
C ILE A 173 -3.24 17.68 5.62
N GLU A 174 -2.98 18.81 4.95
CA GLU A 174 -1.93 18.90 3.95
C GLU A 174 -0.52 18.64 4.53
N ARG A 175 -0.24 19.15 5.73
CA ARG A 175 1.02 18.83 6.41
C ARG A 175 1.15 17.33 6.69
N ARG A 176 0.06 16.66 7.06
CA ARG A 176 0.05 15.21 7.25
C ARG A 176 0.36 14.49 5.95
N ARG A 177 -0.28 14.90 4.86
CA ARG A 177 -0.06 14.34 3.52
C ARG A 177 1.40 14.44 3.12
N GLN A 178 2.00 15.62 3.26
CA GLN A 178 3.41 15.85 2.95
C GLN A 178 4.36 15.09 3.86
N ALA A 179 3.96 14.83 5.10
CA ALA A 179 4.77 14.07 6.04
C ALA A 179 4.92 12.59 5.64
N TYR A 180 3.94 11.98 4.96
CA TYR A 180 4.11 10.64 4.36
C TYR A 180 5.22 10.65 3.30
N ALA A 181 5.19 11.61 2.38
CA ALA A 181 6.24 11.73 1.37
C ALA A 181 7.62 11.97 2.01
N ALA A 182 7.69 12.82 3.03
CA ALA A 182 8.94 13.11 3.74
C ALA A 182 9.46 11.87 4.48
N PHE A 183 8.60 11.09 5.12
CA PHE A 183 8.95 9.84 5.78
C PHE A 183 9.58 8.85 4.80
N LEU A 184 8.87 8.55 3.70
CA LEU A 184 9.35 7.63 2.68
C LEU A 184 10.63 8.13 2.02
N TRP A 185 10.72 9.43 1.74
CA TRP A 185 11.93 10.03 1.18
C TRP A 185 13.13 9.90 2.11
N LYS A 186 12.95 10.12 3.42
CA LYS A 186 14.02 9.93 4.41
C LYS A 186 14.41 8.46 4.54
N ARG A 187 13.42 7.54 4.49
CA ARG A 187 13.64 6.10 4.50
C ARG A 187 14.41 5.61 3.28
N LEU A 188 14.20 6.24 2.13
CA LEU A 188 14.84 5.92 0.86
C LEU A 188 16.33 6.31 0.80
N LYS A 189 16.82 7.17 1.70
CA LYS A 189 18.23 7.59 1.72
C LYS A 189 19.15 6.44 2.13
N SER A 190 20.33 6.38 1.48
CA SER A 190 21.37 5.40 1.80
C SER A 190 22.10 5.73 3.11
N PRO A 191 22.55 4.73 3.90
CA PRO A 191 22.16 3.33 3.81
C PRO A 191 20.68 3.16 4.19
N ARG A 192 19.95 2.29 3.48
CA ARG A 192 18.52 2.09 3.73
C ARG A 192 18.32 1.15 4.92
N PRO A 193 17.39 1.43 5.84
CA PRO A 193 17.23 0.65 7.06
C PRO A 193 16.71 -0.78 6.83
N PHE A 194 16.39 -1.12 5.60
CA PHE A 194 15.88 -2.43 5.18
C PHE A 194 16.81 -3.13 4.18
N ILE A 195 18.01 -2.58 3.93
CA ILE A 195 19.07 -3.19 3.15
C ILE A 195 20.29 -3.35 4.05
N GLY A 196 20.79 -4.54 4.20
CA GLY A 196 21.95 -4.84 5.03
C GLY A 196 22.05 -6.28 5.33
#